data_192c175dbfc98dd262a78a6dbc89606e
#
_entry.id   192c175dbfc98dd262a78a6dbc89606e
#
_cell.length_a   1.000
_cell.length_b   1.000
_cell.length_c   1.000
_cell.angle_alpha   90.00
_cell.angle_beta   90.00
_cell.angle_gamma   90.00
#
_symmetry.space_group_name_H-M   'P 1'
#
loop_
_entity.id
_entity.type
_entity.pdbx_description
1 polymer ?
#
loop_
_entity_poly.entity_id
_entity_poly.type
_entity_poly.pdbx_seq_one_letter_code
_entity_poly.pdbx_strand_id
1 'polypeptide(L)'
;MEVSFMSAHTEITIRTARESDVPALLNIYAPYIVNTAITFEYTVPSTEEFAGRIRRTLQKYPYLVAEQQNKILGYAYAGPFHERAAYDWAVETSIYVDQTQRHTGIGRLLYDTLEHTLQAQGILNMNACIACTSKEDPHLDNNSIEFHTHMGYRLVGEFYQCGYKFHTWYNICLLYTSPSPRD
;
A
#
# COMPACT_ATOMS: atom_id res chain seq x y z
N MET A 1 -6.30 16.46 -6.16
CA MET A 1 -7.13 15.85 -7.22
C MET A 1 -8.16 15.00 -6.52
N GLU A 2 -9.41 15.16 -6.83
CA GLU A 2 -10.52 14.38 -6.26
C GLU A 2 -11.12 13.58 -7.42
N VAL A 3 -11.19 12.26 -7.28
CA VAL A 3 -11.76 11.36 -8.30
C VAL A 3 -12.92 10.62 -7.66
N SER A 4 -14.11 10.74 -8.25
CA SER A 4 -15.35 10.16 -7.75
C SER A 4 -15.78 8.97 -8.61
N PHE A 5 -16.13 7.84 -7.95
CA PHE A 5 -16.60 6.62 -8.62
C PHE A 5 -17.97 6.21 -8.07
N MET A 6 -18.95 6.04 -8.93
CA MET A 6 -20.31 5.63 -8.57
C MET A 6 -20.46 4.10 -8.51
N SER A 7 -20.78 3.59 -7.33
CA SER A 7 -21.40 2.28 -7.14
C SER A 7 -22.81 2.50 -6.56
N ALA A 8 -23.76 1.63 -6.83
CA ALA A 8 -25.20 1.82 -6.61
C ALA A 8 -25.64 2.09 -5.15
N HIS A 9 -24.73 2.10 -4.17
CA HIS A 9 -25.01 2.44 -2.77
C HIS A 9 -23.88 3.22 -2.13
N THR A 10 -23.78 4.54 -2.36
CA THR A 10 -22.84 5.46 -1.77
C THR A 10 -21.46 5.53 -2.46
N GLU A 11 -21.18 6.73 -2.95
CA GLU A 11 -19.97 7.10 -3.68
C GLU A 11 -18.70 6.95 -2.81
N ILE A 12 -17.68 6.23 -3.31
CA ILE A 12 -16.35 6.18 -2.70
C ILE A 12 -15.51 7.27 -3.36
N THR A 13 -14.96 8.17 -2.55
CA THR A 13 -14.06 9.23 -3.00
C THR A 13 -12.62 8.87 -2.69
N ILE A 14 -11.72 8.97 -3.68
CA ILE A 14 -10.28 8.88 -3.47
C ILE A 14 -9.72 10.30 -3.41
N ARG A 15 -9.05 10.63 -2.32
CA ARG A 15 -8.42 11.94 -2.10
C ARG A 15 -7.04 11.84 -1.46
N THR A 16 -6.30 12.92 -1.52
CA THR A 16 -5.03 13.03 -0.79
C THR A 16 -5.27 12.97 0.72
N ALA A 17 -4.41 12.23 1.42
CA ALA A 17 -4.42 12.14 2.87
C ALA A 17 -4.09 13.48 3.53
N ARG A 18 -4.61 13.69 4.72
CA ARG A 18 -4.36 14.87 5.58
C ARG A 18 -3.85 14.39 6.94
N GLU A 19 -3.17 15.24 7.67
CA GLU A 19 -2.73 14.89 9.03
C GLU A 19 -3.89 14.57 9.97
N SER A 20 -5.06 15.20 9.75
CA SER A 20 -6.29 14.89 10.49
C SER A 20 -6.81 13.47 10.29
N ASP A 21 -6.36 12.76 9.25
CA ASP A 21 -6.75 11.38 8.96
C ASP A 21 -5.97 10.36 9.82
N VAL A 22 -4.87 10.78 10.43
CA VAL A 22 -3.94 9.88 11.16
C VAL A 22 -4.65 8.92 12.14
N PRO A 23 -5.61 9.33 12.96
CA PRO A 23 -6.29 8.38 13.86
C PRO A 23 -7.02 7.26 13.10
N ALA A 24 -7.69 7.60 11.98
CA ALA A 24 -8.39 6.62 11.16
C ALA A 24 -7.42 5.68 10.43
N LEU A 25 -6.31 6.21 9.91
CA LEU A 25 -5.28 5.43 9.24
C LEU A 25 -4.57 4.47 10.20
N LEU A 26 -4.28 4.92 11.42
CA LEU A 26 -3.72 4.06 12.46
C LEU A 26 -4.68 2.96 12.89
N ASN A 27 -5.99 3.24 12.97
CA ASN A 27 -7.00 2.23 13.25
C ASN A 27 -7.05 1.14 12.18
N ILE A 28 -6.78 1.49 10.91
CA ILE A 28 -6.65 0.51 9.82
C ILE A 28 -5.33 -0.26 9.93
N TYR A 29 -4.22 0.42 10.24
CA TYR A 29 -2.88 -0.15 10.22
C TYR A 29 -2.54 -1.02 11.43
N ALA A 30 -2.99 -0.62 12.62
CA ALA A 30 -2.65 -1.31 13.87
C ALA A 30 -2.97 -2.81 13.86
N PRO A 31 -4.13 -3.29 13.36
CA PRO A 31 -4.41 -4.72 13.25
C PRO A 31 -3.40 -5.48 12.38
N TYR A 32 -2.88 -4.85 11.32
CA TYR A 32 -1.84 -5.45 10.47
C TYR A 32 -0.52 -5.61 11.22
N ILE A 33 -0.16 -4.65 12.07
CA ILE A 33 1.04 -4.74 12.90
C ILE A 33 0.89 -5.82 13.96
N VAL A 34 -0.22 -5.79 14.70
CA VAL A 34 -0.40 -6.63 15.91
C VAL A 34 -0.69 -8.08 15.56
N ASN A 35 -1.46 -8.35 14.49
CA ASN A 35 -2.01 -9.67 14.23
C ASN A 35 -1.41 -10.35 12.99
N THR A 36 -0.66 -9.64 12.16
CA THR A 36 -0.19 -10.21 10.88
C THR A 36 1.30 -9.99 10.64
N ALA A 37 1.86 -10.81 9.75
CA ALA A 37 3.19 -10.62 9.19
C ALA A 37 3.19 -9.85 7.85
N ILE A 38 2.06 -9.26 7.46
CA ILE A 38 1.95 -8.41 6.25
C ILE A 38 2.86 -7.18 6.35
N THR A 39 3.07 -6.66 7.56
CA THR A 39 4.09 -5.67 7.88
C THR A 39 5.04 -6.21 8.93
N PHE A 40 6.32 -5.86 8.82
CA PHE A 40 7.34 -6.29 9.78
C PHE A 40 7.58 -5.30 10.93
N GLU A 41 6.74 -4.29 11.06
CA GLU A 41 6.72 -3.47 12.27
C GLU A 41 6.26 -4.31 13.48
N TYR A 42 6.92 -4.12 14.62
CA TYR A 42 6.57 -4.80 15.87
C TYR A 42 5.63 -3.98 16.74
N THR A 43 5.71 -2.66 16.64
CA THR A 43 4.95 -1.72 17.47
C THR A 43 4.17 -0.73 16.62
N VAL A 44 2.97 -0.41 17.06
CA VAL A 44 2.15 0.62 16.42
C VAL A 44 2.83 1.97 16.62
N PRO A 45 3.11 2.74 15.55
CA PRO A 45 3.72 4.06 15.67
C PRO A 45 2.80 5.04 16.40
N SER A 46 3.38 6.04 17.02
CA SER A 46 2.60 7.14 17.60
C SER A 46 1.91 7.95 16.51
N THR A 47 0.87 8.70 16.90
CA THR A 47 0.17 9.62 15.97
C THR A 47 1.12 10.64 15.37
N GLU A 48 2.06 11.18 16.15
CA GLU A 48 3.05 12.16 15.66
C GLU A 48 4.03 11.53 14.67
N GLU A 49 4.52 10.33 14.96
CA GLU A 49 5.40 9.60 14.04
C GLU A 49 4.68 9.31 12.72
N PHE A 50 3.43 8.83 12.79
CA PHE A 50 2.65 8.51 11.60
C PHE A 50 2.30 9.76 10.78
N ALA A 51 1.94 10.88 11.44
CA ALA A 51 1.77 12.18 10.79
C ALA A 51 3.06 12.62 10.06
N GLY A 52 4.22 12.42 10.71
CA GLY A 52 5.52 12.69 10.10
C GLY A 52 5.77 11.85 8.85
N ARG A 53 5.36 10.58 8.80
CA ARG A 53 5.45 9.73 7.60
C ARG A 53 4.62 10.31 6.46
N ILE A 54 3.38 10.70 6.72
CA ILE A 54 2.48 11.32 5.72
C ILE A 54 3.10 12.61 5.17
N ARG A 55 3.54 13.53 6.06
CA ARG A 55 4.18 14.78 5.65
C ARG A 55 5.39 14.57 4.74
N ARG A 56 6.28 13.64 5.11
CA ARG A 56 7.47 13.32 4.30
C ARG A 56 7.09 12.74 2.93
N THR A 57 6.17 11.81 2.91
CA THR A 57 5.70 11.20 1.65
C THR A 57 5.10 12.24 0.71
N LEU A 58 4.22 13.10 1.22
CA LEU A 58 3.52 14.13 0.43
C LEU A 58 4.44 15.22 -0.13
N GLN A 59 5.69 15.31 0.31
CA GLN A 59 6.65 16.24 -0.31
C GLN A 59 6.96 15.87 -1.77
N LYS A 60 6.86 14.60 -2.13
CA LYS A 60 7.22 14.12 -3.47
C LYS A 60 6.23 13.10 -4.04
N TYR A 61 5.63 12.28 -3.21
CA TYR A 61 4.85 11.13 -3.64
C TYR A 61 3.40 11.21 -3.17
N PRO A 62 2.46 10.59 -3.91
CA PRO A 62 1.06 10.53 -3.49
C PRO A 62 0.88 9.68 -2.23
N TYR A 63 -0.01 10.14 -1.37
CA TYR A 63 -0.57 9.41 -0.25
C TYR A 63 -2.10 9.57 -0.32
N LEU A 64 -2.81 8.51 -0.66
CA LEU A 64 -4.24 8.53 -1.00
C LEU A 64 -5.06 7.79 0.04
N VAL A 65 -6.26 8.29 0.30
CA VAL A 65 -7.27 7.62 1.14
C VAL A 65 -8.55 7.39 0.35
N ALA A 66 -9.19 6.25 0.61
CA ALA A 66 -10.53 5.94 0.14
C ALA A 66 -11.52 6.30 1.24
N GLU A 67 -12.44 7.23 0.97
CA GLU A 67 -13.43 7.73 1.91
C GLU A 67 -14.85 7.47 1.42
N GLN A 68 -15.72 7.03 2.31
CA GLN A 68 -17.15 6.86 2.08
C GLN A 68 -17.90 7.34 3.30
N GLN A 69 -18.85 8.27 3.14
CA GLN A 69 -19.66 8.83 4.23
C GLN A 69 -18.82 9.32 5.42
N ASN A 70 -17.75 10.04 5.14
CA ASN A 70 -16.77 10.54 6.13
C ASN A 70 -16.01 9.43 6.91
N LYS A 71 -16.08 8.18 6.46
CA LYS A 71 -15.30 7.07 7.01
C LYS A 71 -14.18 6.69 6.03
N ILE A 72 -12.94 6.63 6.50
CA ILE A 72 -11.81 6.12 5.72
C ILE A 72 -11.86 4.60 5.76
N LEU A 73 -11.81 3.98 4.58
CA LEU A 73 -11.92 2.54 4.36
C LEU A 73 -10.59 1.89 3.99
N GLY A 74 -9.61 2.69 3.57
CA GLY A 74 -8.29 2.22 3.18
C GLY A 74 -7.42 3.37 2.69
N TYR A 75 -6.15 3.09 2.49
CA TYR A 75 -5.20 4.04 1.97
C TYR A 75 -4.09 3.35 1.18
N ALA A 76 -3.48 4.08 0.25
CA ALA A 76 -2.31 3.64 -0.50
C ALA A 76 -1.35 4.81 -0.70
N TYR A 77 -0.07 4.51 -0.75
CA TYR A 77 0.95 5.53 -0.95
C TYR A 77 2.14 4.97 -1.71
N ALA A 78 2.98 5.86 -2.22
CA ALA A 78 4.26 5.53 -2.78
C ALA A 78 5.40 6.16 -1.96
N GLY A 79 6.56 5.55 -2.04
CA GLY A 79 7.80 6.07 -1.50
C GLY A 79 8.95 5.82 -2.48
N PRO A 80 10.17 6.32 -2.21
CA PRO A 80 11.31 6.05 -3.07
C PRO A 80 11.63 4.55 -3.05
N PHE A 81 11.90 3.97 -4.21
CA PHE A 81 12.40 2.59 -4.27
C PHE A 81 13.79 2.48 -3.64
N HIS A 82 14.67 3.45 -3.93
CA HIS A 82 15.98 3.63 -3.30
C HIS A 82 16.33 5.13 -3.25
N GLU A 83 17.24 5.53 -2.34
CA GLU A 83 17.56 6.93 -2.08
C GLU A 83 18.41 7.62 -3.15
N ARG A 84 19.10 6.87 -4.05
CA ARG A 84 19.96 7.46 -5.07
C ARG A 84 19.16 8.05 -6.22
N ALA A 85 19.55 9.23 -6.71
CA ALA A 85 18.82 9.98 -7.75
C ALA A 85 18.54 9.20 -9.04
N ALA A 86 19.37 8.23 -9.42
CA ALA A 86 19.11 7.37 -10.57
C ALA A 86 17.87 6.50 -10.42
N TYR A 87 17.32 6.34 -9.21
CA TYR A 87 16.08 5.61 -8.92
C TYR A 87 14.85 6.52 -8.85
N ASP A 88 14.96 7.81 -9.17
CA ASP A 88 13.82 8.76 -9.09
C ASP A 88 12.62 8.39 -9.96
N TRP A 89 12.80 7.47 -10.92
CA TRP A 89 11.77 6.94 -11.81
C TRP A 89 11.11 5.65 -11.29
N ALA A 90 11.51 5.18 -10.12
CA ALA A 90 11.03 3.97 -9.48
C ALA A 90 10.53 4.26 -8.07
N VAL A 91 9.40 3.66 -7.73
CA VAL A 91 8.76 3.79 -6.41
C VAL A 91 8.47 2.43 -5.81
N GLU A 92 8.38 2.38 -4.49
CA GLU A 92 7.74 1.29 -3.76
C GLU A 92 6.33 1.74 -3.36
N THR A 93 5.35 0.87 -3.55
CA THR A 93 3.94 1.13 -3.25
C THR A 93 3.48 0.29 -2.07
N SER A 94 2.61 0.86 -1.24
CA SER A 94 1.99 0.19 -0.10
C SER A 94 0.49 0.46 -0.08
N ILE A 95 -0.28 -0.53 0.37
CA ILE A 95 -1.74 -0.42 0.51
C ILE A 95 -2.22 -1.15 1.76
N TYR A 96 -3.14 -0.51 2.47
CA TYR A 96 -3.84 -1.08 3.62
C TYR A 96 -5.32 -0.74 3.53
N VAL A 97 -6.16 -1.75 3.61
CA VAL A 97 -7.63 -1.63 3.58
C VAL A 97 -8.18 -2.12 4.91
N ASP A 98 -9.22 -1.44 5.42
CA ASP A 98 -9.95 -1.93 6.58
C ASP A 98 -10.34 -3.40 6.37
N GLN A 99 -9.94 -4.27 7.28
CA GLN A 99 -10.10 -5.72 7.13
C GLN A 99 -11.56 -6.14 7.00
N THR A 100 -12.50 -5.31 7.47
CA THR A 100 -13.94 -5.52 7.28
C THR A 100 -14.43 -5.19 5.87
N GLN A 101 -13.60 -4.53 5.06
CA GLN A 101 -13.89 -4.06 3.70
C GLN A 101 -13.12 -4.83 2.61
N ARG A 102 -12.63 -6.01 2.92
CA ARG A 102 -11.96 -6.86 1.93
C ARG A 102 -12.93 -7.28 0.80
N HIS A 103 -12.39 -7.43 -0.42
CA HIS A 103 -13.13 -7.84 -1.63
C HIS A 103 -14.25 -6.89 -2.08
N THR A 104 -14.23 -5.63 -1.65
CA THR A 104 -15.22 -4.60 -2.04
C THR A 104 -14.77 -3.72 -3.22
N GLY A 105 -13.58 -3.96 -3.77
CA GLY A 105 -13.02 -3.18 -4.87
C GLY A 105 -12.24 -1.91 -4.44
N ILE A 106 -12.23 -1.57 -3.16
CA ILE A 106 -11.53 -0.38 -2.61
C ILE A 106 -10.04 -0.40 -2.96
N GLY A 107 -9.39 -1.55 -2.80
CA GLY A 107 -7.97 -1.71 -3.12
C GLY A 107 -7.68 -1.37 -4.59
N ARG A 108 -8.52 -1.82 -5.51
CA ARG A 108 -8.41 -1.51 -6.93
C ARG A 108 -8.55 -0.01 -7.19
N LEU A 109 -9.58 0.64 -6.64
CA LEU A 109 -9.79 2.08 -6.81
C LEU A 109 -8.60 2.90 -6.32
N LEU A 110 -8.04 2.54 -5.16
CA LEU A 110 -6.83 3.18 -4.61
C LEU A 110 -5.64 3.01 -5.55
N TYR A 111 -5.38 1.79 -6.04
CA TYR A 111 -4.24 1.51 -6.91
C TYR A 111 -4.39 2.13 -8.30
N ASP A 112 -5.57 2.07 -8.91
CA ASP A 112 -5.84 2.71 -10.20
C ASP A 112 -5.57 4.22 -10.12
N THR A 113 -6.01 4.88 -9.03
CA THR A 113 -5.76 6.32 -8.82
C THR A 113 -4.28 6.58 -8.51
N LEU A 114 -3.63 5.73 -7.71
CA LEU A 114 -2.20 5.84 -7.40
C LEU A 114 -1.36 5.73 -8.67
N GLU A 115 -1.63 4.73 -9.50
CA GLU A 115 -0.95 4.48 -10.77
C GLU A 115 -1.08 5.68 -11.72
N HIS A 116 -2.30 6.21 -11.93
CA HIS A 116 -2.50 7.40 -12.75
C HIS A 116 -1.74 8.61 -12.22
N THR A 117 -1.72 8.81 -10.90
CA THR A 117 -0.99 9.93 -10.28
C THR A 117 0.52 9.78 -10.49
N LEU A 118 1.06 8.58 -10.30
CA LEU A 118 2.48 8.29 -10.49
C LEU A 118 2.88 8.38 -11.97
N GLN A 119 2.03 7.93 -12.88
CA GLN A 119 2.24 8.09 -14.32
C GLN A 119 2.34 9.57 -14.71
N ALA A 120 1.46 10.42 -14.17
CA ALA A 120 1.50 11.86 -14.40
C ALA A 120 2.79 12.51 -13.82
N GLN A 121 3.42 11.90 -12.82
CA GLN A 121 4.73 12.31 -12.27
C GLN A 121 5.92 11.78 -13.08
N GLY A 122 5.69 10.97 -14.13
CA GLY A 122 6.74 10.37 -14.95
C GLY A 122 7.38 9.13 -14.33
N ILE A 123 6.75 8.50 -13.34
CA ILE A 123 7.23 7.24 -12.76
C ILE A 123 7.09 6.12 -13.79
N LEU A 124 8.16 5.36 -13.96
CA LEU A 124 8.25 4.26 -14.94
C LEU A 124 8.18 2.88 -14.28
N ASN A 125 8.34 2.80 -12.97
CA ASN A 125 8.45 1.52 -12.29
C ASN A 125 7.78 1.61 -10.90
N MET A 126 6.79 0.76 -10.67
CA MET A 126 6.11 0.58 -9.38
C MET A 126 6.47 -0.78 -8.82
N ASN A 127 7.01 -0.81 -7.62
CA ASN A 127 7.43 -2.02 -6.93
C ASN A 127 6.57 -2.25 -5.69
N ALA A 128 6.37 -3.51 -5.33
CA ALA A 128 5.73 -3.92 -4.09
C ALA A 128 6.58 -4.99 -3.41
N CYS A 129 6.94 -4.74 -2.15
CA CYS A 129 7.62 -5.69 -1.28
C CYS A 129 6.57 -6.37 -0.40
N ILE A 130 6.31 -7.65 -0.63
CA ILE A 130 5.21 -8.39 -0.02
C ILE A 130 5.76 -9.54 0.80
N ALA A 131 5.42 -9.61 2.08
CA ALA A 131 5.71 -10.76 2.91
C ALA A 131 5.04 -12.00 2.32
N CYS A 132 5.78 -13.10 2.22
CA CYS A 132 5.28 -14.34 1.66
C CYS A 132 5.81 -15.55 2.43
N THR A 133 5.05 -16.64 2.35
CA THR A 133 5.39 -17.94 2.93
C THR A 133 4.91 -19.05 2.02
N SER A 134 5.67 -20.14 1.96
CA SER A 134 5.29 -21.37 1.24
C SER A 134 4.45 -22.33 2.09
N LYS A 135 4.25 -22.00 3.37
CA LYS A 135 3.51 -22.82 4.32
C LYS A 135 2.24 -22.08 4.76
N GLU A 136 1.23 -22.86 5.14
CA GLU A 136 0.06 -22.31 5.81
C GLU A 136 0.48 -21.63 7.13
N ASP A 137 0.05 -20.39 7.35
CA ASP A 137 0.47 -19.58 8.48
C ASP A 137 -0.73 -18.77 9.02
N PRO A 138 -0.95 -18.75 10.36
CA PRO A 138 -2.07 -18.02 10.96
C PRO A 138 -1.96 -16.50 10.86
N HIS A 139 -0.76 -15.97 10.57
CA HIS A 139 -0.48 -14.52 10.53
C HIS A 139 -0.26 -13.99 9.12
N LEU A 140 -0.21 -14.85 8.09
CA LEU A 140 0.08 -14.44 6.72
C LEU A 140 -0.69 -15.31 5.73
N ASP A 141 -1.48 -14.65 4.88
CA ASP A 141 -2.13 -15.23 3.71
C ASP A 141 -1.48 -14.72 2.41
N ASN A 142 -1.88 -15.28 1.27
CA ASN A 142 -1.37 -14.90 -0.05
C ASN A 142 -2.22 -13.80 -0.73
N ASN A 143 -3.20 -13.25 -0.05
CA ASN A 143 -4.14 -12.25 -0.63
C ASN A 143 -3.43 -11.05 -1.23
N SER A 144 -2.34 -10.58 -0.61
CA SER A 144 -1.58 -9.43 -1.12
C SER A 144 -0.88 -9.75 -2.44
N ILE A 145 -0.28 -10.92 -2.57
CA ILE A 145 0.36 -11.37 -3.83
C ILE A 145 -0.69 -11.52 -4.92
N GLU A 146 -1.80 -12.17 -4.62
CA GLU A 146 -2.91 -12.37 -5.56
C GLU A 146 -3.47 -11.03 -6.03
N PHE A 147 -3.72 -10.10 -5.10
CA PHE A 147 -4.19 -8.75 -5.41
C PHE A 147 -3.23 -8.03 -6.37
N HIS A 148 -1.94 -7.98 -6.06
CA HIS A 148 -0.95 -7.30 -6.91
C HIS A 148 -0.83 -7.99 -8.28
N THR A 149 -0.89 -9.31 -8.34
CA THR A 149 -0.89 -10.06 -9.62
C THR A 149 -2.11 -9.68 -10.48
N HIS A 150 -3.31 -9.57 -9.87
CA HIS A 150 -4.52 -9.09 -10.58
C HIS A 150 -4.43 -7.62 -11.02
N MET A 151 -3.61 -6.81 -10.34
CA MET A 151 -3.30 -5.44 -10.73
C MET A 151 -2.18 -5.35 -11.79
N GLY A 152 -1.72 -6.49 -12.33
CA GLY A 152 -0.73 -6.54 -13.39
C GLY A 152 0.73 -6.56 -12.93
N TYR A 153 0.98 -6.67 -11.63
CA TYR A 153 2.34 -6.84 -11.11
C TYR A 153 2.88 -8.23 -11.43
N ARG A 154 4.17 -8.30 -11.72
CA ARG A 154 4.90 -9.55 -11.99
C ARG A 154 5.94 -9.80 -10.93
N LEU A 155 6.08 -11.06 -10.50
CA LEU A 155 7.12 -11.47 -9.57
C LEU A 155 8.50 -11.31 -10.22
N VAL A 156 9.40 -10.62 -9.53
CA VAL A 156 10.79 -10.43 -9.93
C VAL A 156 11.71 -11.38 -9.20
N GLY A 157 11.46 -11.62 -7.93
CA GLY A 157 12.27 -12.48 -7.09
C GLY A 157 11.74 -12.63 -5.68
N GLU A 158 12.36 -13.50 -4.94
CA GLU A 158 12.04 -13.82 -3.56
C GLU A 158 13.31 -13.76 -2.70
N PHE A 159 13.23 -13.05 -1.58
CA PHE A 159 14.27 -13.04 -0.55
C PHE A 159 13.87 -13.99 0.57
N TYR A 160 14.67 -15.02 0.77
CA TYR A 160 14.39 -16.04 1.77
C TYR A 160 14.75 -15.59 3.18
N GLN A 161 13.85 -15.82 4.14
CA GLN A 161 14.08 -15.64 5.57
C GLN A 161 14.64 -14.25 5.93
N CYS A 162 14.14 -13.19 5.31
CA CYS A 162 14.62 -11.83 5.52
C CYS A 162 13.81 -11.04 6.56
N GLY A 163 12.65 -11.54 7.00
CA GLY A 163 11.84 -10.96 8.07
C GLY A 163 11.55 -11.97 9.17
N TYR A 164 11.59 -11.55 10.44
CA TYR A 164 11.29 -12.38 11.59
C TYR A 164 10.17 -11.77 12.41
N LYS A 165 9.06 -12.48 12.61
CA LYS A 165 7.93 -12.03 13.41
C LYS A 165 7.13 -13.24 13.90
N PHE A 166 6.43 -13.16 15.02
CA PHE A 166 5.66 -14.25 15.62
C PHE A 166 6.47 -15.57 15.74
N HIS A 167 7.76 -15.44 16.11
CA HIS A 167 8.70 -16.57 16.21
C HIS A 167 8.89 -17.34 14.90
N THR A 168 8.61 -16.72 13.75
CA THR A 168 8.68 -17.34 12.42
C THR A 168 9.48 -16.45 11.46
N TRP A 169 10.27 -17.09 10.59
CA TRP A 169 10.95 -16.43 9.49
C TRP A 169 10.03 -16.37 8.27
N TYR A 170 9.91 -15.18 7.69
CA TYR A 170 9.14 -14.91 6.49
C TYR A 170 10.04 -14.52 5.33
N ASN A 171 9.61 -14.83 4.13
CA ASN A 171 10.22 -14.38 2.91
C ASN A 171 9.62 -13.05 2.47
N ILE A 172 10.30 -12.35 1.55
CA ILE A 172 9.76 -11.19 0.84
C ILE A 172 9.72 -11.51 -0.64
N CYS A 173 8.55 -11.40 -1.24
CA CYS A 173 8.34 -11.42 -2.67
C CYS A 173 8.40 -9.99 -3.20
N LEU A 174 9.29 -9.72 -4.16
CA LEU A 174 9.37 -8.47 -4.87
C LEU A 174 8.58 -8.57 -6.17
N LEU A 175 7.56 -7.75 -6.32
CA LEU A 175 6.74 -7.65 -7.52
C LEU A 175 6.90 -6.25 -8.14
N TYR A 176 6.73 -6.14 -9.45
CA TYR A 176 6.74 -4.86 -10.12
C TYR A 176 5.73 -4.77 -11.27
N THR A 177 5.33 -3.54 -11.61
CA THR A 177 4.63 -3.17 -12.83
C THR A 177 5.16 -1.84 -13.37
N SER A 178 4.81 -1.51 -14.61
CA SER A 178 5.13 -0.21 -15.20
C SER A 178 3.82 0.56 -15.47
N PRO A 179 3.60 1.70 -14.80
CA PRO A 179 2.43 2.55 -15.06
C PRO A 179 2.51 3.27 -16.40
N SER A 180 3.70 3.36 -16.99
CA SER A 180 3.94 3.99 -18.29
C SER A 180 4.53 2.97 -19.26
N PRO A 181 4.05 2.90 -20.53
CA PRO A 181 4.73 2.11 -21.55
C PRO A 181 6.18 2.60 -21.67
N ARG A 182 7.09 1.66 -21.74
CA ARG A 182 8.49 1.96 -22.12
C ARG A 182 8.53 2.00 -23.64
N ASP A 183 9.04 3.10 -24.18
CA ASP A 183 9.39 3.21 -25.59
C ASP A 183 10.52 2.24 -25.96
#